data_f4da4c93618319d9af7dbeb1de046fbb
#
_entry.id   f4da4c93618319d9af7dbeb1de046fbb
#
_cell.length_a   1.000
_cell.length_b   1.000
_cell.length_c   1.000
_cell.angle_alpha   90.00
_cell.angle_beta   90.00
_cell.angle_gamma   90.00
#
_symmetry.space_group_name_H-M   'P 1'
#
loop_
_entity.id
_entity.type
_entity.pdbx_description
1 polymer ?
#
loop_
_entity_poly.entity_id
_entity_poly.type
_entity_poly.pdbx_seq_one_letter_code
_entity_poly.pdbx_strand_id
1 'polypeptide(L)'
;NFPAFCMMPAKSKKGWPHEGEIDIWEQINNENKAYHTLHSNWTFNLKHKNDPMSHFAMGDIDYSRYHTFAVEWTPTQITWSVDGKVAGTAVKSTNADALANGQWPYTEPFYLILNQSVGDGSWAAGPDMNFRYETRFDWVRVYQTREQNPLVGIEAVKLGDETQKQGGFAGKTADFSAKAADNFDLTGRKAPKGTAGVQIQGGHKVMVGR
;
A
#
# COMPACT_ATOMS: atom_id res chain seq x y z
N ASN A 1 2.68 -6.22 19.98
CA ASN A 1 2.83 -6.52 18.55
C ASN A 1 2.23 -5.40 17.71
N PHE A 2 2.99 -4.88 16.75
CA PHE A 2 2.55 -3.78 15.89
C PHE A 2 3.27 -3.87 14.52
N PRO A 3 3.02 -4.92 13.74
CA PRO A 3 3.50 -5.00 12.37
C PRO A 3 2.68 -4.09 11.46
N ALA A 4 3.34 -3.55 10.44
CA ALA A 4 2.68 -2.70 9.47
C ALA A 4 3.27 -2.85 8.05
N PHE A 5 2.43 -2.54 7.09
CA PHE A 5 2.79 -2.27 5.72
C PHE A 5 2.20 -0.92 5.33
N CYS A 6 3.04 0.09 5.22
CA CYS A 6 2.62 1.46 4.99
C CYS A 6 3.44 2.14 3.91
N MET A 7 3.03 3.35 3.55
CA MET A 7 3.67 4.18 2.55
C MET A 7 3.86 5.59 3.11
N MET A 8 5.05 6.15 2.88
CA MET A 8 5.42 7.50 3.28
C MET A 8 5.89 8.30 2.06
N PRO A 9 5.74 9.65 2.07
CA PRO A 9 6.20 10.49 0.97
C PRO A 9 7.71 10.38 0.76
N ALA A 10 8.14 10.18 -0.50
CA ALA A 10 9.54 10.01 -0.85
C ALA A 10 10.39 11.26 -0.58
N LYS A 11 9.76 12.43 -0.54
CA LYS A 11 10.40 13.70 -0.19
C LYS A 11 9.48 14.44 0.77
N SER A 12 9.93 14.62 2.00
CA SER A 12 9.22 15.41 3.00
C SER A 12 9.85 16.80 3.12
N LYS A 13 8.99 17.83 3.07
CA LYS A 13 9.36 19.24 3.25
C LYS A 13 8.72 19.84 4.49
N LYS A 14 7.51 19.38 4.84
CA LYS A 14 6.71 19.90 5.95
C LYS A 14 6.70 18.97 7.15
N GLY A 15 7.19 17.75 6.99
CA GLY A 15 7.17 16.72 8.02
C GLY A 15 5.80 16.06 8.19
N TRP A 16 5.81 14.97 8.92
CA TRP A 16 4.62 14.21 9.25
C TRP A 16 3.67 15.00 10.17
N PRO A 17 2.33 14.95 9.98
CA PRO A 17 1.60 14.19 8.95
C PRO A 17 1.19 15.04 7.75
N HIS A 18 1.81 16.20 7.51
CA HIS A 18 1.36 17.19 6.53
C HIS A 18 1.40 16.68 5.08
N GLU A 19 2.31 15.77 4.76
CA GLU A 19 2.50 15.23 3.41
C GLU A 19 1.90 13.83 3.25
N GLY A 20 1.21 13.38 4.30
CA GLY A 20 0.43 12.15 4.29
C GLY A 20 1.21 10.90 4.71
N GLU A 21 0.46 9.86 5.04
CA GLU A 21 0.86 8.48 5.23
C GLU A 21 -0.31 7.61 4.81
N ILE A 22 -0.04 6.50 4.14
CA ILE A 22 -1.04 5.54 3.70
C ILE A 22 -0.70 4.20 4.34
N ASP A 23 -1.48 3.78 5.33
CA ASP A 23 -1.34 2.48 5.96
C ASP A 23 -2.13 1.47 5.17
N ILE A 24 -1.41 0.60 4.43
CA ILE A 24 -2.02 -0.45 3.64
C ILE A 24 -2.56 -1.53 4.57
N TRP A 25 -1.82 -1.82 5.63
CA TRP A 25 -2.18 -2.75 6.67
C TRP A 25 -1.41 -2.47 7.95
N GLU A 26 -2.12 -2.52 9.06
CA GLU A 26 -1.57 -2.55 10.41
C GLU A 26 -2.32 -3.60 11.24
N GLN A 27 -1.59 -4.27 12.15
CA GLN A 27 -2.18 -5.12 13.19
C GLN A 27 -1.67 -4.68 14.55
N ILE A 28 -2.52 -4.66 15.55
CA ILE A 28 -2.15 -4.34 16.94
C ILE A 28 -2.52 -5.47 17.88
N ASN A 29 -1.69 -5.67 18.89
CA ASN A 29 -1.96 -6.51 20.07
C ASN A 29 -2.43 -7.95 19.76
N ASN A 30 -2.04 -8.51 18.62
CA ASN A 30 -2.50 -9.82 18.13
C ASN A 30 -4.04 -9.89 17.90
N GLU A 31 -4.69 -8.77 17.67
CA GLU A 31 -6.08 -8.76 17.28
C GLU A 31 -6.29 -9.40 15.92
N ASN A 32 -7.42 -10.09 15.74
CA ASN A 32 -7.83 -10.64 14.44
C ASN A 32 -8.47 -9.56 13.56
N LYS A 33 -7.79 -8.40 13.43
CA LYS A 33 -8.23 -7.26 12.65
C LYS A 33 -7.09 -6.72 11.80
N ALA A 34 -7.44 -6.21 10.64
CA ALA A 34 -6.60 -5.39 9.80
C ALA A 34 -7.07 -3.94 9.88
N TYR A 35 -6.17 -3.03 10.17
CA TYR A 35 -6.42 -1.59 10.18
C TYR A 35 -5.85 -0.96 8.93
N HIS A 36 -6.56 0.05 8.42
CA HIS A 36 -6.23 0.79 7.21
C HIS A 36 -6.46 2.26 7.46
N THR A 37 -5.45 3.09 7.32
CA THR A 37 -5.53 4.49 7.76
C THR A 37 -4.93 5.43 6.72
N LEU A 38 -5.46 6.65 6.65
CA LEU A 38 -4.80 7.80 6.05
C LEU A 38 -4.46 8.82 7.14
N HIS A 39 -3.18 9.13 7.27
CA HIS A 39 -2.76 10.25 8.10
C HIS A 39 -2.51 11.48 7.23
N SER A 40 -2.98 12.62 7.68
CA SER A 40 -2.79 13.93 7.07
C SER A 40 -2.90 15.01 8.14
N ASN A 41 -2.59 16.25 7.81
CA ASN A 41 -2.84 17.35 8.73
C ASN A 41 -4.32 17.43 9.15
N TRP A 42 -5.22 17.24 8.20
CA TRP A 42 -6.67 17.25 8.43
C TRP A 42 -7.12 16.16 9.40
N THR A 43 -6.68 14.93 9.19
CA THR A 43 -7.12 13.79 9.99
C THR A 43 -6.45 13.71 11.35
N PHE A 44 -5.14 13.98 11.41
CA PHE A 44 -4.34 13.77 12.61
C PHE A 44 -4.28 15.01 13.52
N ASN A 45 -3.87 16.17 13.00
CA ASN A 45 -3.74 17.38 13.80
C ASN A 45 -5.08 18.02 14.07
N LEU A 46 -5.94 18.18 13.04
CA LEU A 46 -7.25 18.81 13.12
C LEU A 46 -8.38 17.86 13.53
N LYS A 47 -8.09 16.57 13.69
CA LYS A 47 -9.00 15.53 14.23
C LYS A 47 -10.24 15.22 13.38
N HIS A 48 -10.24 15.54 12.09
CA HIS A 48 -11.35 15.25 11.16
C HIS A 48 -11.25 13.83 10.56
N LYS A 49 -11.28 12.79 11.39
CA LYS A 49 -11.07 11.40 10.94
C LYS A 49 -12.19 10.83 10.09
N ASN A 50 -13.40 11.35 10.21
CA ASN A 50 -14.60 10.83 9.54
C ASN A 50 -15.20 11.82 8.53
N ASP A 51 -14.49 12.86 8.13
CA ASP A 51 -14.97 13.90 7.22
C ASP A 51 -13.90 14.27 6.16
N PRO A 52 -13.83 13.55 5.05
CA PRO A 52 -14.33 12.18 4.81
C PRO A 52 -13.64 11.12 5.68
N MET A 53 -14.26 9.94 5.79
CA MET A 53 -13.70 8.83 6.56
C MET A 53 -12.30 8.45 6.05
N SER A 54 -11.37 8.26 6.97
CA SER A 54 -9.96 8.01 6.69
C SER A 54 -9.35 6.84 7.47
N HIS A 55 -10.16 6.15 8.27
CA HIS A 55 -9.75 5.01 9.08
C HIS A 55 -10.78 3.89 8.98
N PHE A 56 -10.31 2.70 8.67
CA PHE A 56 -11.14 1.52 8.46
C PHE A 56 -10.54 0.33 9.21
N ALA A 57 -11.39 -0.63 9.57
CA ALA A 57 -10.95 -1.89 10.13
C ALA A 57 -11.76 -3.04 9.52
N MET A 58 -11.07 -4.11 9.13
CA MET A 58 -11.67 -5.38 8.74
C MET A 58 -11.39 -6.41 9.83
N GLY A 59 -12.44 -7.04 10.36
CA GLY A 59 -12.35 -8.11 11.35
C GLY A 59 -12.20 -9.50 10.73
N ASP A 60 -12.13 -10.49 11.62
CA ASP A 60 -12.09 -11.92 11.29
C ASP A 60 -10.89 -12.34 10.42
N ILE A 61 -9.75 -11.70 10.63
CA ILE A 61 -8.49 -12.03 9.95
C ILE A 61 -7.79 -13.15 10.70
N ASP A 62 -7.57 -14.28 10.04
CA ASP A 62 -6.85 -15.42 10.58
C ASP A 62 -5.34 -15.31 10.31
N TYR A 63 -4.61 -14.66 11.19
CA TYR A 63 -3.16 -14.44 11.06
C TYR A 63 -2.29 -15.71 11.23
N SER A 64 -2.88 -16.90 11.39
CA SER A 64 -2.15 -18.16 11.28
C SER A 64 -1.76 -18.50 9.83
N ARG A 65 -2.29 -17.77 8.86
CA ARG A 65 -2.03 -17.93 7.41
C ARG A 65 -1.73 -16.59 6.76
N TYR A 66 -1.21 -16.63 5.55
CA TYR A 66 -0.97 -15.44 4.75
C TYR A 66 -2.28 -14.86 4.20
N HIS A 67 -2.33 -13.55 4.14
CA HIS A 67 -3.40 -12.76 3.53
C HIS A 67 -2.83 -11.80 2.49
N THR A 68 -3.62 -11.42 1.51
CA THR A 68 -3.27 -10.38 0.55
C THR A 68 -3.89 -9.05 1.00
N PHE A 69 -3.05 -8.12 1.42
CA PHE A 69 -3.44 -6.74 1.70
C PHE A 69 -3.12 -5.88 0.49
N ALA A 70 -4.09 -5.11 0.02
CA ALA A 70 -3.91 -4.29 -1.17
C ALA A 70 -4.49 -2.89 -0.98
N VAL A 71 -3.85 -1.92 -1.63
CA VAL A 71 -4.38 -0.58 -1.79
C VAL A 71 -4.42 -0.22 -3.28
N GLU A 72 -5.54 0.34 -3.71
CA GLU A 72 -5.67 1.01 -5.00
C GLU A 72 -5.72 2.52 -4.76
N TRP A 73 -4.74 3.22 -5.32
CA TRP A 73 -4.57 4.65 -5.12
C TRP A 73 -4.72 5.40 -6.44
N THR A 74 -5.69 6.30 -6.46
CA THR A 74 -5.97 7.21 -7.57
C THR A 74 -5.83 8.67 -7.13
N PRO A 75 -5.87 9.66 -8.02
CA PRO A 75 -5.80 11.08 -7.64
C PRO A 75 -6.92 11.55 -6.70
N THR A 76 -8.04 10.83 -6.64
CA THR A 76 -9.23 11.24 -5.88
C THR A 76 -9.75 10.21 -4.88
N GLN A 77 -9.18 9.01 -4.88
CA GLN A 77 -9.69 7.91 -4.08
C GLN A 77 -8.57 6.94 -3.71
N ILE A 78 -8.64 6.40 -2.50
CA ILE A 78 -7.80 5.30 -2.03
C ILE A 78 -8.71 4.22 -1.48
N THR A 79 -8.59 2.99 -2.02
CA THR A 79 -9.43 1.84 -1.64
C THR A 79 -8.54 0.72 -1.13
N TRP A 80 -8.84 0.19 0.06
CA TRP A 80 -8.17 -0.97 0.64
C TRP A 80 -8.97 -2.24 0.44
N SER A 81 -8.27 -3.34 0.31
CA SER A 81 -8.89 -4.67 0.30
C SER A 81 -8.02 -5.70 1.00
N VAL A 82 -8.69 -6.72 1.57
CA VAL A 82 -8.07 -7.91 2.14
C VAL A 82 -8.62 -9.12 1.41
N ASP A 83 -7.76 -9.95 0.83
CA ASP A 83 -8.11 -11.12 0.03
C ASP A 83 -9.15 -10.81 -1.06
N GLY A 84 -9.02 -9.62 -1.67
CA GLY A 84 -9.92 -9.14 -2.72
C GLY A 84 -11.25 -8.57 -2.23
N LYS A 85 -11.55 -8.60 -0.93
CA LYS A 85 -12.74 -7.94 -0.35
C LYS A 85 -12.39 -6.51 0.05
N VAL A 86 -13.20 -5.54 -0.36
CA VAL A 86 -13.01 -4.14 0.00
C VAL A 86 -13.19 -3.96 1.51
N ALA A 87 -12.18 -3.42 2.17
CA ALA A 87 -12.17 -3.07 3.59
C ALA A 87 -12.67 -1.63 3.83
N GLY A 88 -12.36 -0.73 2.90
CA GLY A 88 -12.79 0.67 2.97
C GLY A 88 -12.30 1.49 1.79
N THR A 89 -12.91 2.66 1.64
CA THR A 89 -12.56 3.62 0.60
C THR A 89 -12.56 5.03 1.19
N ALA A 90 -11.42 5.70 1.11
CA ALA A 90 -11.30 7.11 1.42
C ALA A 90 -11.37 7.93 0.12
N VAL A 91 -11.99 9.09 0.20
CA VAL A 91 -12.18 9.98 -0.95
C VAL A 91 -11.60 11.36 -0.70
N LYS A 92 -11.10 11.98 -1.75
CA LYS A 92 -10.71 13.38 -1.73
C LYS A 92 -11.94 14.25 -1.52
N SER A 93 -11.87 15.15 -0.55
CA SER A 93 -12.97 16.08 -0.27
C SER A 93 -13.23 17.02 -1.46
N THR A 94 -14.48 17.43 -1.61
CA THR A 94 -14.87 18.56 -2.48
C THR A 94 -14.89 19.89 -1.73
N ASN A 95 -14.72 19.87 -0.41
CA ASN A 95 -14.67 21.06 0.43
C ASN A 95 -13.30 21.74 0.29
N ALA A 96 -13.30 22.99 -0.15
CA ALA A 96 -12.08 23.78 -0.37
C ALA A 96 -11.28 23.99 0.92
N ASP A 97 -11.95 24.21 2.06
CA ASP A 97 -11.28 24.41 3.36
C ASP A 97 -10.59 23.12 3.83
N ALA A 98 -11.23 21.97 3.65
CA ALA A 98 -10.63 20.69 3.98
C ALA A 98 -9.36 20.46 3.14
N LEU A 99 -9.41 20.73 1.84
CA LEU A 99 -8.25 20.59 0.95
C LEU A 99 -7.12 21.57 1.30
N ALA A 100 -7.46 22.84 1.59
CA ALA A 100 -6.50 23.86 2.01
C ALA A 100 -5.81 23.49 3.34
N ASN A 101 -6.49 22.76 4.20
CA ASN A 101 -5.98 22.25 5.47
C ASN A 101 -5.37 20.85 5.38
N GLY A 102 -5.10 20.37 4.16
CA GLY A 102 -4.32 19.15 3.92
C GLY A 102 -5.12 17.86 4.09
N GLN A 103 -6.40 17.85 3.69
CA GLN A 103 -7.20 16.62 3.71
C GLN A 103 -6.69 15.60 2.69
N TRP A 104 -6.11 16.04 1.55
CA TRP A 104 -5.64 15.14 0.50
C TRP A 104 -4.20 15.44 0.05
N PRO A 105 -3.19 15.07 0.83
CA PRO A 105 -1.79 15.32 0.47
C PRO A 105 -1.17 14.22 -0.40
N TYR A 106 -1.93 13.20 -0.81
CA TYR A 106 -1.47 11.99 -1.50
C TYR A 106 -1.28 12.24 -3.01
N THR A 107 -0.40 13.19 -3.37
CA THR A 107 -0.17 13.63 -4.75
C THR A 107 1.28 13.46 -5.21
N GLU A 108 2.20 13.21 -4.27
CA GLU A 108 3.62 13.03 -4.53
C GLU A 108 3.98 11.53 -4.55
N PRO A 109 5.17 11.15 -5.02
CA PRO A 109 5.65 9.78 -4.90
C PRO A 109 5.82 9.35 -3.44
N PHE A 110 5.42 8.10 -3.13
CA PHE A 110 5.57 7.47 -1.84
C PHE A 110 6.50 6.25 -1.93
N TYR A 111 7.24 5.97 -0.87
CA TYR A 111 7.98 4.72 -0.71
C TYR A 111 7.28 3.76 0.23
N LEU A 112 7.58 2.48 0.10
CA LEU A 112 6.98 1.39 0.86
C LEU A 112 7.80 1.10 2.13
N ILE A 113 7.11 0.83 3.23
CA ILE A 113 7.68 0.39 4.50
C ILE A 113 7.01 -0.93 4.90
N LEU A 114 7.83 -1.94 5.14
CA LEU A 114 7.46 -3.20 5.76
C LEU A 114 8.14 -3.25 7.12
N ASN A 115 7.39 -3.32 8.20
CA ASN A 115 7.98 -3.34 9.53
C ASN A 115 7.39 -4.42 10.44
N GLN A 116 8.15 -4.73 11.47
CA GLN A 116 7.70 -5.38 12.69
C GLN A 116 8.11 -4.47 13.85
N SER A 117 7.16 -3.79 14.43
CA SER A 117 7.35 -2.98 15.61
C SER A 117 6.54 -3.50 16.80
N VAL A 118 6.69 -2.83 17.93
CA VAL A 118 5.86 -2.98 19.12
C VAL A 118 5.33 -1.60 19.51
N GLY A 119 4.23 -1.57 20.24
CA GLY A 119 3.65 -0.32 20.70
C GLY A 119 4.44 0.35 21.82
N ASP A 120 4.02 1.54 22.13
CA ASP A 120 4.54 2.35 23.24
C ASP A 120 3.66 2.29 24.50
N GLY A 121 2.62 1.44 24.46
CA GLY A 121 1.62 1.33 25.53
C GLY A 121 0.39 2.22 25.33
N SER A 122 0.33 3.03 24.27
CA SER A 122 -0.85 3.84 23.95
C SER A 122 -1.87 3.06 23.12
N TRP A 123 -1.76 3.10 21.79
CA TRP A 123 -2.66 2.36 20.90
C TRP A 123 -2.31 0.87 20.81
N ALA A 124 -1.04 0.54 20.74
CA ALA A 124 -0.53 -0.82 20.80
C ALA A 124 0.29 -1.03 22.08
N ALA A 125 0.15 -2.21 22.69
CA ALA A 125 0.88 -2.56 23.93
C ALA A 125 2.39 -2.47 23.73
N GLY A 126 3.08 -2.07 24.78
CA GLY A 126 4.55 -2.08 24.84
C GLY A 126 5.13 -3.49 24.70
N PRO A 127 6.46 -3.61 24.55
CA PRO A 127 7.11 -4.90 24.32
C PRO A 127 7.01 -5.82 25.54
N ASP A 128 6.71 -7.09 25.29
CA ASP A 128 6.99 -8.18 26.22
C ASP A 128 8.35 -8.78 25.88
N MET A 129 9.32 -8.63 26.77
CA MET A 129 10.70 -9.08 26.56
C MET A 129 10.86 -10.61 26.55
N ASN A 130 9.82 -11.35 26.95
CA ASN A 130 9.78 -12.82 26.91
C ASN A 130 9.18 -13.35 25.61
N PHE A 131 8.72 -12.46 24.74
CA PHE A 131 8.05 -12.82 23.49
C PHE A 131 8.91 -12.47 22.28
N ARG A 132 8.95 -13.39 21.29
CA ARG A 132 9.56 -13.14 19.99
C ARG A 132 8.50 -12.66 19.02
N TYR A 133 8.63 -11.43 18.56
CA TYR A 133 7.76 -10.85 17.54
C TYR A 133 8.29 -11.22 16.16
N GLU A 134 7.42 -11.70 15.27
CA GLU A 134 7.77 -12.08 13.91
C GLU A 134 6.63 -11.76 12.97
N THR A 135 6.93 -11.10 11.86
CA THR A 135 6.02 -10.88 10.74
C THR A 135 6.69 -11.34 9.47
N ARG A 136 5.96 -12.09 8.65
CA ARG A 136 6.46 -12.65 7.40
C ARG A 136 5.74 -12.03 6.23
N PHE A 137 6.51 -11.51 5.29
CA PHE A 137 6.04 -10.99 4.01
C PHE A 137 6.55 -11.91 2.91
N ASP A 138 5.65 -12.47 2.10
CA ASP A 138 6.02 -13.37 1.01
C ASP A 138 6.38 -12.58 -0.25
N TRP A 139 5.55 -11.62 -0.64
CA TRP A 139 5.80 -10.76 -1.79
C TRP A 139 5.15 -9.39 -1.66
N VAL A 140 5.71 -8.42 -2.40
CA VAL A 140 5.11 -7.10 -2.65
C VAL A 140 5.07 -6.88 -4.16
N ARG A 141 3.95 -6.40 -4.67
CA ARG A 141 3.77 -6.05 -6.08
C ARG A 141 3.17 -4.66 -6.20
N VAL A 142 3.75 -3.87 -7.10
CA VAL A 142 3.26 -2.53 -7.43
C VAL A 142 2.84 -2.53 -8.89
N TYR A 143 1.65 -2.03 -9.18
CA TYR A 143 1.10 -1.92 -10.52
C TYR A 143 0.83 -0.45 -10.82
N GLN A 144 1.04 -0.06 -12.07
CA GLN A 144 0.70 1.27 -12.58
C GLN A 144 -0.02 1.14 -13.91
N THR A 145 -0.91 2.09 -14.21
CA THR A 145 -1.48 2.21 -15.57
C THR A 145 -0.42 2.74 -16.54
N ARG A 146 -0.58 2.45 -17.83
CA ARG A 146 0.34 2.95 -18.89
C ARG A 146 0.39 4.48 -18.92
N GLU A 147 -0.71 5.14 -18.64
CA GLU A 147 -0.83 6.61 -18.64
C GLU A 147 -0.01 7.27 -17.51
N GLN A 148 0.24 6.55 -16.44
CA GLN A 148 0.98 7.04 -15.27
C GLN A 148 2.47 6.67 -15.28
N ASN A 149 2.89 5.87 -16.24
CA ASN A 149 4.28 5.44 -16.43
C ASN A 149 5.29 6.61 -16.64
N PRO A 150 4.93 7.75 -17.30
CA PRO A 150 5.84 8.89 -17.42
C PRO A 150 6.20 9.56 -16.10
N LEU A 151 5.40 9.39 -15.04
CA LEU A 151 5.57 10.09 -13.76
C LEU A 151 6.57 9.40 -12.80
N VAL A 152 6.98 8.17 -13.07
CA VAL A 152 7.84 7.39 -12.17
C VAL A 152 9.28 7.22 -12.66
N GLY A 153 9.65 7.77 -13.81
CA GLY A 153 11.01 7.68 -14.34
C GLY A 153 11.50 6.25 -14.66
N ILE A 154 10.58 5.28 -14.71
CA ILE A 154 10.86 3.92 -15.17
C ILE A 154 10.57 3.91 -16.67
N GLU A 155 11.60 3.81 -17.51
CA GLU A 155 11.41 3.56 -18.94
C GLU A 155 10.55 2.30 -19.11
N ALA A 156 9.48 2.43 -19.91
CA ALA A 156 8.63 1.30 -20.24
C ALA A 156 9.51 0.19 -20.83
N VAL A 157 9.55 -0.95 -20.17
CA VAL A 157 10.12 -2.15 -20.79
C VAL A 157 9.29 -2.40 -22.05
N LYS A 158 9.87 -2.19 -23.23
CA LYS A 158 9.25 -2.59 -24.51
C LYS A 158 9.08 -4.10 -24.47
N LEU A 159 7.90 -4.56 -24.12
CA LEU A 159 7.47 -5.93 -24.42
C LEU A 159 7.39 -5.99 -25.94
N GLY A 160 8.09 -6.97 -26.55
CA GLY A 160 8.07 -7.17 -27.99
C GLY A 160 6.65 -7.21 -28.51
N ASP A 161 6.49 -6.62 -29.69
CA ASP A 161 5.26 -6.47 -30.44
C ASP A 161 4.58 -7.83 -30.69
N GLU A 162 3.68 -8.21 -29.78
CA GLU A 162 2.71 -9.27 -30.06
C GLU A 162 1.32 -8.65 -30.09
N THR A 163 0.77 -8.62 -31.28
CA THR A 163 -0.59 -8.20 -31.62
C THR A 163 -1.61 -8.77 -30.63
N GLN A 164 -2.06 -7.95 -29.69
CA GLN A 164 -3.12 -8.32 -28.77
C GLN A 164 -4.49 -8.07 -29.38
N LYS A 165 -5.21 -9.16 -29.62
CA LYS A 165 -6.66 -9.15 -29.80
C LYS A 165 -7.32 -8.66 -28.51
N GLN A 166 -8.19 -7.66 -28.64
CA GLN A 166 -9.07 -7.19 -27.58
C GLN A 166 -9.88 -8.36 -26.99
N GLY A 167 -9.70 -8.62 -25.70
CA GLY A 167 -10.51 -9.55 -24.93
C GLY A 167 -10.85 -8.93 -23.57
N GLY A 168 -12.17 -8.80 -23.32
CA GLY A 168 -12.73 -8.19 -22.14
C GLY A 168 -12.27 -8.83 -20.82
N PHE A 169 -12.30 -8.04 -19.75
CA PHE A 169 -12.04 -8.45 -18.37
C PHE A 169 -13.11 -9.45 -17.91
N ALA A 170 -12.86 -10.73 -18.12
CA ALA A 170 -13.55 -11.82 -17.42
C ALA A 170 -12.47 -12.62 -16.70
N GLY A 171 -12.60 -12.75 -15.37
CA GLY A 171 -11.60 -13.33 -14.46
C GLY A 171 -11.01 -14.65 -14.97
N LYS A 172 -9.77 -14.58 -15.41
CA LYS A 172 -8.87 -15.72 -15.53
C LYS A 172 -7.58 -15.36 -14.81
N THR A 173 -7.20 -16.19 -13.87
CA THR A 173 -5.84 -16.26 -13.34
C THR A 173 -4.89 -16.36 -14.53
N ALA A 174 -4.15 -15.30 -14.82
CA ALA A 174 -3.12 -15.34 -15.86
C ALA A 174 -1.99 -16.26 -15.36
N ASP A 175 -1.76 -17.32 -16.11
CA ASP A 175 -0.60 -18.18 -15.95
C ASP A 175 0.65 -17.39 -16.40
N PHE A 176 1.44 -16.96 -15.42
CA PHE A 176 2.68 -16.21 -15.64
C PHE A 176 3.89 -17.13 -15.81
N SER A 177 3.76 -18.20 -16.58
CA SER A 177 4.91 -19.02 -17.02
C SER A 177 5.72 -18.39 -18.17
N ALA A 178 5.56 -17.10 -18.46
CA ALA A 178 6.25 -16.42 -19.54
C ALA A 178 7.61 -15.90 -19.08
N LYS A 179 8.67 -16.40 -19.74
CA LYS A 179 10.07 -15.92 -19.86
C LYS A 179 10.50 -14.83 -18.89
N ALA A 180 11.51 -15.16 -18.07
CA ALA A 180 12.14 -14.32 -17.05
C ALA A 180 12.15 -12.82 -17.41
N ALA A 181 11.19 -12.09 -16.89
CA ALA A 181 11.25 -10.63 -16.84
C ALA A 181 12.42 -10.23 -15.94
N ASP A 182 13.15 -9.19 -16.30
CA ASP A 182 14.19 -8.65 -15.45
C ASP A 182 13.56 -8.19 -14.11
N ASN A 183 14.08 -8.67 -13.02
CA ASN A 183 13.68 -8.26 -11.68
C ASN A 183 14.39 -6.96 -11.30
N PHE A 184 13.65 -6.04 -10.68
CA PHE A 184 14.20 -4.81 -10.13
C PHE A 184 13.95 -4.79 -8.61
N ASP A 185 14.91 -4.23 -7.86
CA ASP A 185 14.74 -3.97 -6.43
C ASP A 185 13.85 -2.74 -6.17
N LEU A 186 13.54 -2.47 -4.89
CA LEU A 186 12.73 -1.32 -4.46
C LEU A 186 13.33 0.05 -4.82
N THR A 187 14.60 0.09 -5.24
CA THR A 187 15.29 1.31 -5.68
C THR A 187 15.28 1.47 -7.21
N GLY A 188 14.66 0.51 -7.93
CA GLY A 188 14.61 0.50 -9.39
C GLY A 188 15.89 -0.02 -10.04
N ARG A 189 16.81 -0.67 -9.30
CA ARG A 189 18.01 -1.30 -9.85
C ARG A 189 17.69 -2.73 -10.29
N LYS A 190 18.30 -3.17 -11.39
CA LYS A 190 18.17 -4.54 -11.87
C LYS A 190 18.71 -5.52 -10.84
N ALA A 191 17.84 -6.40 -10.33
CA ALA A 191 18.21 -7.42 -9.36
C ALA A 191 18.85 -8.65 -10.06
N PRO A 192 19.81 -9.34 -9.44
CA PRO A 192 20.38 -10.56 -9.98
C PRO A 192 19.32 -11.66 -10.20
N LYS A 193 19.48 -12.48 -11.24
CA LYS A 193 18.60 -13.65 -11.48
C LYS A 193 18.55 -14.54 -10.23
N GLY A 194 17.33 -14.82 -9.77
CA GLY A 194 17.11 -15.73 -8.62
C GLY A 194 16.90 -15.04 -7.28
N THR A 195 16.95 -13.71 -7.21
CA THR A 195 16.56 -12.96 -5.99
C THR A 195 15.03 -12.91 -5.91
N ALA A 196 14.45 -13.38 -4.80
CA ALA A 196 13.07 -13.09 -4.46
C ALA A 196 12.95 -11.57 -4.28
N GLY A 197 12.37 -10.87 -5.23
CA GLY A 197 12.35 -9.42 -5.28
C GLY A 197 10.98 -8.89 -5.66
N VAL A 198 10.77 -7.61 -5.36
CA VAL A 198 9.60 -6.86 -5.77
C VAL A 198 9.59 -6.75 -7.29
N GLN A 199 8.55 -7.25 -7.95
CA GLN A 199 8.33 -7.03 -9.38
C GLN A 199 7.40 -5.82 -9.55
N ILE A 200 7.88 -4.78 -10.24
CA ILE A 200 7.08 -3.61 -10.60
C ILE A 200 6.57 -3.79 -12.02
N GLN A 201 5.27 -3.96 -12.20
CA GLN A 201 4.60 -3.98 -13.49
C GLN A 201 3.48 -2.93 -13.51
N GLY A 202 3.35 -2.17 -14.59
CA GLY A 202 2.56 -0.95 -14.68
C GLY A 202 1.07 -1.05 -14.31
N GLY A 203 0.64 -0.27 -13.33
CA GLY A 203 -0.73 -0.11 -12.78
C GLY A 203 -0.70 0.28 -11.29
N HIS A 204 -1.68 1.04 -10.79
CA HIS A 204 -1.69 1.49 -9.37
C HIS A 204 -2.33 0.46 -8.44
N LYS A 205 -1.76 -0.69 -8.29
CA LYS A 205 -2.18 -1.63 -7.25
C LYS A 205 -0.97 -2.12 -6.48
N VAL A 206 -0.95 -1.87 -5.18
CA VAL A 206 0.05 -2.44 -4.27
C VAL A 206 -0.60 -3.60 -3.54
N MET A 207 0.02 -4.78 -3.62
CA MET A 207 -0.46 -6.00 -2.98
C MET A 207 0.67 -6.64 -2.18
N VAL A 208 0.35 -7.14 -0.99
CA VAL A 208 1.24 -7.95 -0.15
C VAL A 208 0.53 -9.25 0.17
N GLY A 209 1.18 -10.38 -0.02
CA GLY A 209 0.61 -11.69 0.28
C GLY A 209 1.48 -12.83 -0.26
N ARG A 210 0.96 -14.01 -0.14
CA ARG A 210 1.52 -15.22 -0.73
C ARG A 210 0.87 -15.49 -2.07
#